data_a66268282b598974aef7f615a5499000
#
_entry.id   a66268282b598974aef7f615a5499000
#
_cell.length_a   1.000
_cell.length_b   1.000
_cell.length_c   1.000
_cell.angle_alpha   90.00
_cell.angle_beta   90.00
_cell.angle_gamma   90.00
#
_symmetry.space_group_name_H-M   'P 1'
#
loop_
_entity.id
_entity.type
_entity.pdbx_description
1 polymer ?
#
loop_
_entity_poly.entity_id
_entity_poly.type
_entity_poly.pdbx_seq_one_letter_code
_entity_poly.pdbx_strand_id
1 'polypeptide(L)'
;MKMCYVTGCLTIGATTAHCVVPPTPNPLAAADIFGFDLGIMMIVGLVVGFITVLVSDFIYVKIHNRGIWNEEKDVNHSSNVVNELVAARAAQNDAKARPSFGMALLPVVIPVVCILFGTLGTAVFDEEPLICSFLGNKLVAMTLGTLGAYLVSLPYIGRENLEKSAGEALKSAGVVLLITGAGGSFSSVITATGIGNAIVSLLGTDTTSVIPAMFLAYFIGLIFRVAQGSGTVAAVSYTHLRAHETE
;
A
#
# COMPACT_ATOMS: atom_id res chain seq x y z
N MET A 1 6.65 26.64 -8.47
CA MET A 1 6.18 25.30 -8.91
C MET A 1 4.70 25.25 -8.61
N LYS A 2 3.82 24.93 -9.57
CA LYS A 2 2.37 24.95 -9.33
C LYS A 2 2.02 23.84 -8.36
N MET A 3 1.24 24.12 -7.32
CA MET A 3 0.90 23.19 -6.25
C MET A 3 0.19 21.93 -6.78
N CYS A 4 -0.62 22.07 -7.83
CA CYS A 4 -1.32 20.93 -8.47
C CYS A 4 -0.36 19.84 -8.98
N TYR A 5 0.80 20.22 -9.55
CA TYR A 5 1.80 19.23 -10.00
C TYR A 5 2.42 18.48 -8.82
N VAL A 6 2.78 19.20 -7.75
CA VAL A 6 3.38 18.59 -6.56
C VAL A 6 2.41 17.62 -5.91
N THR A 7 1.16 18.05 -5.71
CA THR A 7 0.12 17.22 -5.09
C THR A 7 -0.22 16.01 -5.95
N GLY A 8 -0.36 16.19 -7.27
CA GLY A 8 -0.68 15.10 -8.19
C GLY A 8 0.43 14.05 -8.25
N CYS A 9 1.68 14.45 -8.47
CA CYS A 9 2.81 13.52 -8.50
C CYS A 9 3.02 12.82 -7.15
N LEU A 10 2.86 13.54 -6.03
CA LEU A 10 2.91 12.93 -4.70
C LEU A 10 1.81 11.87 -4.51
N THR A 11 0.59 12.18 -4.95
CA THR A 11 -0.54 11.25 -4.86
C THR A 11 -0.32 10.02 -5.73
N ILE A 12 0.16 10.19 -6.96
CA ILE A 12 0.49 9.08 -7.87
C ILE A 12 1.56 8.18 -7.24
N GLY A 13 2.66 8.78 -6.76
CA GLY A 13 3.74 8.03 -6.13
C GLY A 13 3.29 7.27 -4.88
N ALA A 14 2.58 7.93 -3.98
CA ALA A 14 2.07 7.33 -2.75
C ALA A 14 1.07 6.20 -3.03
N THR A 15 0.14 6.41 -3.96
CA THR A 15 -0.88 5.40 -4.32
C THR A 15 -0.24 4.19 -5.00
N THR A 16 0.71 4.40 -5.91
CA THR A 16 1.42 3.32 -6.57
C THR A 16 2.22 2.49 -5.57
N ALA A 17 3.01 3.14 -4.72
CA ALA A 17 3.77 2.44 -3.68
C ALA A 17 2.83 1.64 -2.75
N HIS A 18 1.72 2.24 -2.33
CA HIS A 18 0.73 1.56 -1.50
C HIS A 18 0.10 0.33 -2.17
N CYS A 19 -0.07 0.33 -3.48
CA CYS A 19 -0.69 -0.77 -4.20
C CYS A 19 0.26 -1.93 -4.53
N VAL A 20 1.56 -1.64 -4.71
CA VAL A 20 2.49 -2.60 -5.35
C VAL A 20 3.65 -2.99 -4.44
N VAL A 21 4.03 -2.14 -3.48
CA VAL A 21 5.24 -2.35 -2.67
C VAL A 21 4.91 -2.83 -1.26
N PRO A 22 5.31 -4.05 -0.86
CA PRO A 22 5.27 -4.45 0.55
C PRO A 22 6.10 -3.48 1.43
N PRO A 23 5.76 -3.33 2.72
CA PRO A 23 4.83 -4.12 3.51
C PRO A 23 3.40 -3.55 3.62
N THR A 24 2.88 -2.95 2.57
CA THR A 24 1.49 -2.45 2.56
C THR A 24 0.45 -3.58 2.46
N PRO A 25 -0.80 -3.39 2.93
CA PRO A 25 -1.79 -4.46 3.03
C PRO A 25 -2.11 -5.17 1.71
N ASN A 26 -2.15 -4.44 0.58
CA ASN A 26 -2.49 -5.01 -0.71
C ASN A 26 -1.49 -6.08 -1.20
N PRO A 27 -0.19 -5.76 -1.33
CA PRO A 27 0.78 -6.77 -1.75
C PRO A 27 1.00 -7.86 -0.69
N LEU A 28 0.83 -7.57 0.62
CA LEU A 28 0.87 -8.60 1.64
C LEU A 28 -0.23 -9.64 1.46
N ALA A 29 -1.47 -9.19 1.24
CA ALA A 29 -2.60 -10.09 0.99
C ALA A 29 -2.40 -10.91 -0.30
N ALA A 30 -1.92 -10.27 -1.37
CA ALA A 30 -1.62 -10.94 -2.63
C ALA A 30 -0.52 -11.99 -2.46
N ALA A 31 0.57 -11.66 -1.77
CA ALA A 31 1.67 -12.60 -1.50
C ALA A 31 1.19 -13.84 -0.73
N ASP A 32 0.34 -13.64 0.29
CA ASP A 32 -0.23 -14.74 1.09
C ASP A 32 -1.11 -15.68 0.26
N ILE A 33 -1.99 -15.12 -0.58
CA ILE A 33 -2.95 -15.91 -1.35
C ILE A 33 -2.27 -16.66 -2.48
N PHE A 34 -1.30 -16.05 -3.15
CA PHE A 34 -0.57 -16.67 -4.26
C PHE A 34 0.66 -17.48 -3.82
N GLY A 35 1.02 -17.46 -2.55
CA GLY A 35 2.22 -18.14 -2.04
C GLY A 35 3.53 -17.53 -2.57
N PHE A 36 3.55 -16.23 -2.87
CA PHE A 36 4.75 -15.56 -3.35
C PHE A 36 5.69 -15.20 -2.19
N ASP A 37 6.99 -15.33 -2.45
CA ASP A 37 8.01 -14.77 -1.55
C ASP A 37 7.90 -13.25 -1.47
N LEU A 38 7.80 -12.75 -0.24
CA LEU A 38 7.53 -11.33 0.03
C LEU A 38 8.68 -10.42 -0.40
N GLY A 39 9.93 -10.89 -0.28
CA GLY A 39 11.08 -10.10 -0.68
C GLY A 39 11.22 -10.01 -2.20
N ILE A 40 10.97 -11.11 -2.92
CA ILE A 40 10.91 -11.09 -4.39
C ILE A 40 9.81 -10.12 -4.83
N MET A 41 8.62 -10.21 -4.21
CA MET A 41 7.52 -9.29 -4.51
C MET A 41 7.89 -7.84 -4.23
N MET A 42 8.67 -7.56 -3.18
CA MET A 42 9.13 -6.21 -2.86
C MET A 42 10.07 -5.66 -3.93
N ILE A 43 11.03 -6.46 -4.39
CA ILE A 43 11.99 -6.05 -5.44
C ILE A 43 11.24 -5.79 -6.76
N VAL A 44 10.41 -6.72 -7.19
CA VAL A 44 9.60 -6.59 -8.40
C VAL A 44 8.64 -5.40 -8.28
N GLY A 45 7.98 -5.25 -7.12
CA GLY A 45 7.08 -4.16 -6.83
C GLY A 45 7.75 -2.78 -6.89
N LEU A 46 8.98 -2.66 -6.39
CA LEU A 46 9.77 -1.42 -6.51
C LEU A 46 10.07 -1.08 -7.96
N VAL A 47 10.52 -2.05 -8.77
CA VAL A 47 10.83 -1.83 -10.19
C VAL A 47 9.57 -1.46 -10.98
N VAL A 48 8.51 -2.25 -10.85
CA VAL A 48 7.23 -1.99 -11.54
C VAL A 48 6.61 -0.69 -11.06
N GLY A 49 6.63 -0.44 -9.76
CA GLY A 49 6.12 0.78 -9.15
C GLY A 49 6.86 2.02 -9.67
N PHE A 50 8.19 1.96 -9.75
CA PHE A 50 8.99 3.07 -10.29
C PHE A 50 8.64 3.39 -11.74
N ILE A 51 8.55 2.37 -12.60
CA ILE A 51 8.14 2.53 -14.01
C ILE A 51 6.72 3.11 -14.08
N THR A 52 5.79 2.59 -13.27
CA THR A 52 4.41 3.05 -13.23
C THR A 52 4.31 4.52 -12.82
N VAL A 53 5.06 4.94 -11.81
CA VAL A 53 5.10 6.35 -11.37
C VAL A 53 5.63 7.25 -12.48
N LEU A 54 6.75 6.89 -13.13
CA LEU A 54 7.30 7.71 -14.21
C LEU A 54 6.32 7.87 -15.37
N VAL A 55 5.67 6.79 -15.81
CA VAL A 55 4.70 6.83 -16.90
C VAL A 55 3.46 7.64 -16.50
N SER A 56 2.94 7.41 -15.31
CA SER A 56 1.74 8.10 -14.81
C SER A 56 1.99 9.59 -14.60
N ASP A 57 3.13 9.96 -14.05
CA ASP A 57 3.52 11.37 -13.87
C ASP A 57 3.71 12.07 -15.22
N PHE A 58 4.34 11.39 -16.17
CA PHE A 58 4.48 11.92 -17.54
C PHE A 58 3.12 12.20 -18.18
N ILE A 59 2.19 11.24 -18.08
CA ILE A 59 0.83 11.38 -18.62
C ILE A 59 0.09 12.50 -17.87
N TYR A 60 0.17 12.53 -16.54
CA TYR A 60 -0.46 13.53 -15.70
C TYR A 60 0.00 14.96 -16.06
N VAL A 61 1.30 15.18 -16.15
CA VAL A 61 1.88 16.49 -16.51
C VAL A 61 1.46 16.87 -17.93
N LYS A 62 1.46 15.94 -18.88
CA LYS A 62 1.04 16.18 -20.26
C LYS A 62 -0.43 16.57 -20.38
N ILE A 63 -1.30 15.94 -19.61
CA ILE A 63 -2.73 16.27 -19.56
C ILE A 63 -2.94 17.64 -18.91
N HIS A 64 -2.26 17.91 -17.83
CA HIS A 64 -2.37 19.17 -17.08
C HIS A 64 -1.87 20.39 -17.90
N ASN A 65 -0.82 20.20 -18.70
CA ASN A 65 -0.30 21.23 -19.60
C ASN A 65 -1.27 21.61 -20.73
N ARG A 66 -2.34 20.82 -20.96
CA ARG A 66 -3.41 21.15 -21.93
C ARG A 66 -4.44 22.16 -21.39
N GLY A 67 -4.22 22.74 -20.23
CA GLY A 67 -5.07 23.81 -19.70
C GLY A 67 -6.36 23.35 -18.99
N ILE A 68 -6.40 22.09 -18.55
CA ILE A 68 -7.55 21.54 -17.80
C ILE A 68 -7.68 22.15 -16.41
N TRP A 69 -6.57 22.67 -15.86
CA TRP A 69 -6.52 23.29 -14.53
C TRP A 69 -6.33 24.81 -14.63
N ASN A 70 -7.24 25.54 -14.00
CA ASN A 70 -7.12 26.99 -13.83
C ASN A 70 -6.93 27.31 -12.35
N GLU A 71 -5.75 27.82 -12.00
CA GLU A 71 -5.34 28.06 -10.61
C GLU A 71 -6.25 29.08 -9.91
N GLU A 72 -6.82 30.04 -10.66
CA GLU A 72 -7.72 31.06 -10.10
C GLU A 72 -9.12 30.53 -9.81
N LYS A 73 -9.59 29.53 -10.59
CA LYS A 73 -10.94 28.96 -10.47
C LYS A 73 -10.99 27.69 -9.62
N ASP A 74 -9.92 26.91 -9.68
CA ASP A 74 -9.91 25.54 -9.12
C ASP A 74 -9.21 25.47 -7.76
N VAL A 75 -8.47 26.51 -7.35
CA VAL A 75 -7.95 26.63 -6.00
C VAL A 75 -9.02 27.20 -5.09
N ASN A 76 -9.48 26.39 -4.17
CA ASN A 76 -10.41 26.82 -3.13
C ASN A 76 -9.67 27.78 -2.19
N HIS A 77 -9.98 29.08 -2.27
CA HIS A 77 -9.36 30.13 -1.48
C HIS A 77 -9.75 30.12 0.02
N SER A 78 -10.03 28.94 0.58
CA SER A 78 -10.07 28.74 2.04
C SER A 78 -8.67 28.90 2.66
N SER A 79 -7.89 29.81 2.10
CA SER A 79 -6.48 30.06 2.44
C SER A 79 -6.26 30.42 3.90
N ASN A 80 -7.25 30.99 4.57
CA ASN A 80 -7.12 31.39 5.97
C ASN A 80 -6.98 30.18 6.90
N VAL A 81 -7.79 29.13 6.72
CA VAL A 81 -7.74 27.93 7.55
C VAL A 81 -6.44 27.14 7.29
N VAL A 82 -6.02 27.05 6.02
CA VAL A 82 -4.75 26.36 5.68
C VAL A 82 -3.56 27.17 6.20
N ASN A 83 -3.57 28.48 6.08
CA ASN A 83 -2.50 29.34 6.60
C ASN A 83 -2.45 29.33 8.14
N GLU A 84 -3.60 29.31 8.83
CA GLU A 84 -3.68 29.14 10.28
C GLU A 84 -3.15 27.78 10.72
N LEU A 85 -3.51 26.70 10.02
CA LEU A 85 -2.99 25.36 10.31
C LEU A 85 -1.49 25.25 10.04
N VAL A 86 -0.99 25.86 8.97
CA VAL A 86 0.44 25.90 8.66
C VAL A 86 1.19 26.75 9.70
N ALA A 87 0.65 27.92 10.07
CA ALA A 87 1.22 28.77 11.09
C ALA A 87 1.21 28.10 12.49
N ALA A 88 0.11 27.44 12.87
CA ALA A 88 0.01 26.69 14.11
C ALA A 88 1.00 25.50 14.15
N ARG A 89 1.16 24.79 13.02
CA ARG A 89 2.19 23.74 12.89
C ARG A 89 3.61 24.31 12.92
N ALA A 90 3.87 25.45 12.27
CA ALA A 90 5.17 26.10 12.31
C ALA A 90 5.51 26.51 13.75
N ALA A 91 4.59 27.17 14.46
CA ALA A 91 4.77 27.57 15.86
C ALA A 91 4.99 26.37 16.81
N GLN A 92 4.34 25.25 16.58
CA GLN A 92 4.59 24.00 17.32
C GLN A 92 5.94 23.36 16.97
N ASN A 93 6.45 23.62 15.76
CA ASN A 93 7.68 23.03 15.26
C ASN A 93 8.96 23.71 15.75
N ASP A 94 8.89 24.99 16.11
CA ASP A 94 10.06 25.75 16.58
C ASP A 94 10.45 25.42 18.03
N ALA A 95 9.59 24.74 18.79
CA ALA A 95 9.78 24.47 20.21
C ALA A 95 10.35 23.08 20.56
N LYS A 96 10.45 22.13 19.60
CA LYS A 96 10.90 20.77 19.90
C LYS A 96 12.02 20.31 18.98
N ALA A 97 13.08 19.74 19.56
CA ALA A 97 14.11 19.03 18.82
C ALA A 97 13.47 17.93 17.97
N ARG A 98 13.87 17.83 16.71
CA ARG A 98 13.37 16.80 15.77
C ARG A 98 14.40 15.68 15.66
N PRO A 99 13.97 14.42 15.43
CA PRO A 99 14.91 13.36 15.13
C PRO A 99 15.66 13.68 13.83
N SER A 100 16.91 13.25 13.72
CA SER A 100 17.66 13.33 12.47
C SER A 100 16.94 12.51 11.39
N PHE A 101 17.14 12.86 10.11
CA PHE A 101 16.51 12.15 9.00
C PHE A 101 16.77 10.64 9.03
N GLY A 102 18.00 10.22 9.36
CA GLY A 102 18.34 8.81 9.49
C GLY A 102 17.56 8.10 10.60
N MET A 103 17.40 8.74 11.77
CA MET A 103 16.60 8.18 12.86
C MET A 103 15.11 8.09 12.51
N ALA A 104 14.58 9.09 11.80
CA ALA A 104 13.19 9.08 11.36
C ALA A 104 12.92 7.99 10.29
N LEU A 105 13.92 7.62 9.51
CA LEU A 105 13.82 6.58 8.47
C LEU A 105 13.94 5.16 9.06
N LEU A 106 14.58 4.98 10.20
CA LEU A 106 14.86 3.69 10.84
C LEU A 106 13.63 2.78 10.97
N PRO A 107 12.46 3.26 11.45
CA PRO A 107 11.25 2.44 11.56
C PRO A 107 10.75 1.85 10.23
N VAL A 108 11.01 2.54 9.13
CA VAL A 108 10.63 2.09 7.78
C VAL A 108 11.65 1.10 7.22
N VAL A 109 12.94 1.35 7.49
CA VAL A 109 14.03 0.51 6.99
C VAL A 109 14.09 -0.84 7.70
N ILE A 110 13.80 -0.89 9.02
CA ILE A 110 13.86 -2.12 9.80
C ILE A 110 13.01 -3.25 9.19
N PRO A 111 11.69 -3.09 8.94
CA PRO A 111 10.89 -4.15 8.33
C PRO A 111 11.41 -4.56 6.95
N VAL A 112 11.80 -3.60 6.14
CA VAL A 112 12.33 -3.86 4.79
C VAL A 112 13.60 -4.72 4.85
N VAL A 113 14.55 -4.35 5.69
CA VAL A 113 15.80 -5.10 5.86
C VAL A 113 15.53 -6.50 6.43
N CYS A 114 14.63 -6.64 7.40
CA CYS A 114 14.26 -7.92 7.98
C CYS A 114 13.66 -8.87 6.92
N ILE A 115 12.74 -8.37 6.09
CA ILE A 115 12.11 -9.16 5.03
C ILE A 115 13.15 -9.56 3.97
N LEU A 116 13.97 -8.62 3.51
CA LEU A 116 15.04 -8.92 2.55
C LEU A 116 16.05 -9.92 3.10
N PHE A 117 16.40 -9.81 4.38
CA PHE A 117 17.30 -10.75 5.03
C PHE A 117 16.72 -12.18 5.07
N GLY A 118 15.42 -12.32 5.32
CA GLY A 118 14.72 -13.59 5.21
C GLY A 118 14.81 -14.16 3.80
N THR A 119 14.44 -13.38 2.79
CA THR A 119 14.50 -13.80 1.38
C THR A 119 15.92 -14.16 0.91
N LEU A 120 16.94 -13.41 1.32
CA LEU A 120 18.32 -13.74 1.02
C LEU A 120 18.74 -15.04 1.72
N GLY A 121 18.24 -15.29 2.94
CA GLY A 121 18.49 -16.54 3.66
C GLY A 121 18.00 -17.75 2.88
N THR A 122 16.77 -17.69 2.34
CA THR A 122 16.19 -18.77 1.52
C THR A 122 16.92 -18.96 0.18
N ALA A 123 17.46 -17.88 -0.38
CA ALA A 123 18.15 -17.92 -1.67
C ALA A 123 19.61 -18.45 -1.59
N VAL A 124 20.26 -18.27 -0.42
CA VAL A 124 21.70 -18.56 -0.25
C VAL A 124 21.94 -19.89 0.46
N PHE A 125 21.06 -20.29 1.37
CA PHE A 125 21.21 -21.50 2.16
C PHE A 125 20.17 -22.56 1.74
N ASP A 126 20.62 -23.79 1.48
CA ASP A 126 19.75 -24.94 1.16
C ASP A 126 18.82 -25.30 2.32
N GLU A 127 19.28 -25.11 3.57
CA GLU A 127 18.45 -25.16 4.77
C GLU A 127 18.31 -23.76 5.34
N GLU A 128 17.08 -23.28 5.48
CA GLU A 128 16.81 -21.96 6.06
C GLU A 128 17.30 -21.86 7.51
N PRO A 129 18.26 -20.97 7.80
CA PRO A 129 18.65 -20.69 9.17
C PRO A 129 17.44 -20.17 9.93
N LEU A 130 17.17 -20.70 11.12
CA LEU A 130 16.04 -20.31 11.99
C LEU A 130 15.94 -18.79 12.17
N ILE A 131 17.09 -18.11 12.23
CA ILE A 131 17.17 -16.66 12.37
C ILE A 131 16.65 -15.93 11.13
N CYS A 132 16.97 -16.43 9.92
CA CYS A 132 16.49 -15.82 8.67
C CYS A 132 14.99 -16.00 8.52
N SER A 133 14.47 -17.20 8.79
CA SER A 133 13.04 -17.48 8.79
C SER A 133 12.28 -16.66 9.84
N PHE A 134 12.83 -16.53 11.04
CA PHE A 134 12.21 -15.72 12.10
C PHE A 134 12.19 -14.22 11.78
N LEU A 135 13.32 -13.63 11.39
CA LEU A 135 13.39 -12.20 11.08
C LEU A 135 12.67 -11.85 9.78
N GLY A 136 12.68 -12.74 8.78
CA GLY A 136 11.97 -12.59 7.51
C GLY A 136 10.46 -12.70 7.65
N ASN A 137 9.96 -13.22 8.77
CA ASN A 137 8.53 -13.32 9.01
C ASN A 137 7.91 -11.91 9.06
N LYS A 138 6.89 -11.67 8.23
CA LYS A 138 6.23 -10.37 8.09
C LYS A 138 5.71 -9.80 9.41
N LEU A 139 5.19 -10.64 10.31
CA LEU A 139 4.68 -10.19 11.61
C LEU A 139 5.82 -9.72 12.51
N VAL A 140 6.92 -10.48 12.54
CA VAL A 140 8.12 -10.13 13.31
C VAL A 140 8.75 -8.84 12.78
N ALA A 141 8.95 -8.76 11.46
CA ALA A 141 9.52 -7.59 10.81
C ALA A 141 8.71 -6.30 11.09
N MET A 142 7.38 -6.36 10.94
CA MET A 142 6.49 -5.23 11.20
C MET A 142 6.45 -4.87 12.69
N THR A 143 6.49 -5.85 13.58
CA THR A 143 6.55 -5.62 15.02
C THR A 143 7.85 -4.92 15.41
N LEU A 144 8.98 -5.36 14.88
CA LEU A 144 10.29 -4.70 15.11
C LEU A 144 10.29 -3.27 14.57
N GLY A 145 9.71 -3.03 13.39
CA GLY A 145 9.55 -1.68 12.84
C GLY A 145 8.70 -0.78 13.73
N THR A 146 7.60 -1.30 14.26
CA THR A 146 6.71 -0.57 15.18
C THR A 146 7.40 -0.25 16.50
N LEU A 147 8.13 -1.22 17.08
CA LEU A 147 8.94 -1.00 18.29
C LEU A 147 10.05 0.04 18.03
N GLY A 148 10.71 -0.03 16.86
CA GLY A 148 11.67 0.97 16.44
C GLY A 148 11.06 2.37 16.34
N ALA A 149 9.88 2.50 15.75
CA ALA A 149 9.14 3.77 15.70
C ALA A 149 8.83 4.31 17.10
N TYR A 150 8.38 3.43 18.00
CA TYR A 150 8.07 3.79 19.39
C TYR A 150 9.32 4.32 20.11
N LEU A 151 10.43 3.59 20.05
CA LEU A 151 11.69 3.94 20.73
C LEU A 151 12.28 5.24 20.17
N VAL A 152 12.27 5.43 18.85
CA VAL A 152 12.77 6.66 18.22
C VAL A 152 11.91 7.85 18.57
N SER A 153 10.60 7.70 18.64
CA SER A 153 9.67 8.81 18.88
C SER A 153 9.59 9.23 20.36
N LEU A 154 9.86 8.31 21.28
CA LEU A 154 9.70 8.52 22.72
C LEU A 154 10.42 9.78 23.27
N PRO A 155 11.71 10.05 22.95
CA PRO A 155 12.42 11.22 23.47
C PRO A 155 11.92 12.55 22.88
N TYR A 156 11.28 12.53 21.72
CA TYR A 156 10.86 13.75 21.00
C TYR A 156 9.41 14.13 21.29
N ILE A 157 8.52 13.16 21.38
CA ILE A 157 7.06 13.38 21.49
C ILE A 157 6.61 13.24 22.96
N GLY A 158 7.33 12.47 23.76
CA GLY A 158 6.96 12.11 25.12
C GLY A 158 5.89 11.00 25.16
N ARG A 159 5.83 10.32 26.31
CA ARG A 159 5.02 9.12 26.49
C ARG A 159 3.52 9.35 26.27
N GLU A 160 2.97 10.42 26.83
CA GLU A 160 1.54 10.71 26.75
C GLU A 160 1.05 10.93 25.30
N ASN A 161 1.78 11.74 24.52
CA ASN A 161 1.46 11.98 23.11
C ASN A 161 1.67 10.73 22.25
N LEU A 162 2.64 9.90 22.62
CA LEU A 162 2.92 8.65 21.92
C LEU A 162 1.80 7.62 22.15
N GLU A 163 1.29 7.49 23.37
CA GLU A 163 0.14 6.66 23.71
C GLU A 163 -1.13 7.13 22.97
N LYS A 164 -1.34 8.44 22.90
CA LYS A 164 -2.44 9.02 22.10
C LYS A 164 -2.32 8.70 20.62
N SER A 165 -1.13 8.88 20.04
CA SER A 165 -0.86 8.55 18.64
C SER A 165 -1.04 7.05 18.35
N ALA A 166 -0.61 6.19 19.27
CA ALA A 166 -0.82 4.74 19.17
C ALA A 166 -2.33 4.39 19.21
N GLY A 167 -3.10 5.06 20.07
CA GLY A 167 -4.55 4.89 20.12
C GLY A 167 -5.25 5.32 18.82
N GLU A 168 -4.81 6.41 18.20
CA GLU A 168 -5.32 6.86 16.90
C GLU A 168 -4.94 5.90 15.76
N ALA A 169 -3.71 5.37 15.79
CA ALA A 169 -3.27 4.35 14.84
C ALA A 169 -4.09 3.06 14.96
N LEU A 170 -4.39 2.60 16.18
CA LEU A 170 -5.24 1.43 16.42
C LEU A 170 -6.67 1.64 15.91
N LYS A 171 -7.24 2.82 16.10
CA LYS A 171 -8.57 3.15 15.53
C LYS A 171 -8.55 3.07 14.00
N SER A 172 -7.53 3.63 13.36
CA SER A 172 -7.38 3.58 11.92
C SER A 172 -7.18 2.14 11.42
N ALA A 173 -6.35 1.35 12.10
CA ALA A 173 -6.14 -0.07 11.81
C ALA A 173 -7.44 -0.87 11.95
N GLY A 174 -8.25 -0.60 12.97
CA GLY A 174 -9.55 -1.23 13.18
C GLY A 174 -10.51 -1.03 11.99
N VAL A 175 -10.56 0.18 11.45
CA VAL A 175 -11.35 0.47 10.23
C VAL A 175 -10.85 -0.32 9.03
N VAL A 176 -9.54 -0.39 8.83
CA VAL A 176 -8.93 -1.16 7.72
C VAL A 176 -9.25 -2.65 7.88
N LEU A 177 -9.12 -3.21 9.09
CA LEU A 177 -9.45 -4.61 9.37
C LEU A 177 -10.92 -4.91 9.11
N LEU A 178 -11.83 -4.02 9.53
CA LEU A 178 -13.26 -4.18 9.30
C LEU A 178 -13.60 -4.17 7.80
N ILE A 179 -13.04 -3.22 7.05
CA ILE A 179 -13.24 -3.11 5.60
C ILE A 179 -12.67 -4.35 4.89
N THR A 180 -11.48 -4.79 5.26
CA THR A 180 -10.85 -5.98 4.68
C THR A 180 -11.65 -7.25 4.98
N GLY A 181 -12.11 -7.41 6.21
CA GLY A 181 -12.97 -8.53 6.61
C GLY A 181 -14.32 -8.54 5.89
N ALA A 182 -14.96 -7.37 5.74
CA ALA A 182 -16.19 -7.24 4.97
C ALA A 182 -15.97 -7.57 3.48
N GLY A 183 -14.83 -7.11 2.91
CA GLY A 183 -14.44 -7.45 1.54
C GLY A 183 -14.22 -8.95 1.33
N GLY A 184 -13.55 -9.62 2.28
CA GLY A 184 -13.37 -11.06 2.27
C GLY A 184 -14.69 -11.83 2.35
N SER A 185 -15.61 -11.41 3.23
CA SER A 185 -16.95 -12.00 3.32
C SER A 185 -17.74 -11.82 2.03
N PHE A 186 -17.69 -10.63 1.44
CA PHE A 186 -18.33 -10.34 0.14
C PHE A 186 -17.76 -11.21 -0.97
N SER A 187 -16.44 -11.37 -1.02
CA SER A 187 -15.77 -12.26 -1.98
C SER A 187 -16.23 -13.72 -1.83
N SER A 188 -16.33 -14.21 -0.60
CA SER A 188 -16.81 -15.57 -0.32
C SER A 188 -18.24 -15.79 -0.83
N VAL A 189 -19.13 -14.80 -0.65
CA VAL A 189 -20.49 -14.85 -1.19
C VAL A 189 -20.48 -14.89 -2.72
N ILE A 190 -19.69 -14.05 -3.37
CA ILE A 190 -19.56 -14.04 -4.85
C ILE A 190 -19.06 -15.38 -5.36
N THR A 191 -18.05 -15.96 -4.71
CA THR A 191 -17.52 -17.29 -5.06
C THR A 191 -18.59 -18.35 -4.93
N ALA A 192 -19.35 -18.36 -3.81
CA ALA A 192 -20.44 -19.31 -3.58
C ALA A 192 -21.57 -19.21 -4.60
N THR A 193 -21.81 -18.04 -5.21
CA THR A 193 -22.82 -17.86 -6.26
C THR A 193 -22.40 -18.38 -7.63
N GLY A 194 -21.12 -18.75 -7.81
CA GLY A 194 -20.59 -19.20 -9.11
C GLY A 194 -20.53 -18.11 -10.21
N ILE A 195 -20.75 -16.86 -9.85
CA ILE A 195 -20.71 -15.73 -10.81
C ILE A 195 -19.35 -15.64 -11.52
N GLY A 196 -18.26 -15.96 -10.84
CA GLY A 196 -16.91 -15.98 -11.44
C GLY A 196 -16.86 -16.94 -12.64
N ASN A 197 -17.31 -18.17 -12.45
CA ASN A 197 -17.34 -19.19 -13.50
C ASN A 197 -18.29 -18.79 -14.65
N ALA A 198 -19.42 -18.17 -14.34
CA ALA A 198 -20.35 -17.66 -15.35
C ALA A 198 -19.71 -16.56 -16.21
N ILE A 199 -18.94 -15.65 -15.61
CA ILE A 199 -18.22 -14.59 -16.35
C ILE A 199 -17.14 -15.19 -17.25
N VAL A 200 -16.36 -16.15 -16.75
CA VAL A 200 -15.34 -16.85 -17.54
C VAL A 200 -15.96 -17.60 -18.71
N SER A 201 -17.08 -18.31 -18.50
CA SER A 201 -17.79 -19.03 -19.56
C SER A 201 -18.43 -18.12 -20.61
N LEU A 202 -18.93 -16.95 -20.20
CA LEU A 202 -19.49 -15.95 -21.11
C LEU A 202 -18.44 -15.31 -22.03
N LEU A 203 -17.21 -15.15 -21.50
CA LEU A 203 -16.11 -14.55 -22.25
C LEU A 203 -15.43 -15.53 -23.21
N GLY A 204 -15.77 -16.83 -23.15
CA GLY A 204 -15.27 -17.85 -24.09
C GLY A 204 -13.74 -17.95 -24.14
N THR A 205 -13.07 -17.46 -23.09
CA THR A 205 -11.61 -17.46 -23.02
C THR A 205 -11.15 -18.82 -22.52
N ASP A 206 -10.36 -19.52 -23.34
CA ASP A 206 -9.53 -20.60 -22.83
C ASP A 206 -8.63 -20.05 -21.73
N THR A 207 -8.94 -20.35 -20.49
CA THR A 207 -8.18 -19.92 -19.29
C THR A 207 -6.76 -20.45 -19.25
N THR A 208 -6.40 -21.32 -20.19
CA THR A 208 -5.04 -21.84 -20.40
C THR A 208 -4.06 -20.77 -20.90
N SER A 209 -4.54 -19.66 -21.46
CA SER A 209 -3.68 -18.58 -21.95
C SER A 209 -3.50 -17.49 -20.89
N VAL A 210 -2.25 -17.24 -20.51
CA VAL A 210 -1.88 -16.28 -19.44
C VAL A 210 -2.37 -14.86 -19.75
N ILE A 211 -2.24 -14.42 -20.99
CA ILE A 211 -2.55 -13.02 -21.37
C ILE A 211 -4.05 -12.69 -21.23
N PRO A 212 -5.01 -13.45 -21.80
CA PRO A 212 -6.43 -13.20 -21.57
C PRO A 212 -6.83 -13.29 -20.09
N ALA A 213 -6.26 -14.23 -19.33
CA ALA A 213 -6.49 -14.35 -17.90
C ALA A 213 -6.05 -13.09 -17.13
N MET A 214 -4.91 -12.50 -17.49
CA MET A 214 -4.44 -11.23 -16.89
C MET A 214 -5.38 -10.06 -17.21
N PHE A 215 -5.86 -9.94 -18.46
CA PHE A 215 -6.82 -8.89 -18.82
C PHE A 215 -8.15 -9.07 -18.09
N LEU A 216 -8.67 -10.29 -18.02
CA LEU A 216 -9.88 -10.60 -17.27
C LEU A 216 -9.73 -10.20 -15.80
N ALA A 217 -8.62 -10.60 -15.18
CA ALA A 217 -8.25 -10.23 -13.83
C ALA A 217 -8.26 -8.72 -13.60
N TYR A 218 -7.65 -8.00 -14.52
CA TYR A 218 -7.58 -6.55 -14.48
C TYR A 218 -8.98 -5.91 -14.54
N PHE A 219 -9.83 -6.34 -15.47
CA PHE A 219 -11.18 -5.79 -15.62
C PHE A 219 -12.07 -6.10 -14.42
N ILE A 220 -12.03 -7.33 -13.89
CA ILE A 220 -12.76 -7.69 -12.67
C ILE A 220 -12.27 -6.83 -11.49
N GLY A 221 -10.97 -6.73 -11.30
CA GLY A 221 -10.39 -5.88 -10.27
C GLY A 221 -10.78 -4.40 -10.40
N LEU A 222 -10.84 -3.88 -11.65
CA LEU A 222 -11.27 -2.52 -11.94
C LEU A 222 -12.74 -2.30 -11.54
N ILE A 223 -13.63 -3.23 -11.91
CA ILE A 223 -15.06 -3.16 -11.54
C ILE A 223 -15.22 -3.15 -10.03
N PHE A 224 -14.55 -4.06 -9.32
CA PHE A 224 -14.59 -4.08 -7.86
C PHE A 224 -14.00 -2.82 -7.24
N ARG A 225 -12.91 -2.29 -7.80
CA ARG A 225 -12.30 -1.05 -7.34
C ARG A 225 -13.27 0.13 -7.43
N VAL A 226 -13.99 0.25 -8.54
CA VAL A 226 -14.98 1.31 -8.76
C VAL A 226 -16.19 1.13 -7.83
N ALA A 227 -16.69 -0.09 -7.70
CA ALA A 227 -17.87 -0.39 -6.88
C ALA A 227 -17.62 -0.19 -5.37
N GLN A 228 -16.44 -0.55 -4.89
CA GLN A 228 -16.12 -0.56 -3.46
C GLN A 228 -15.32 0.66 -2.98
N GLY A 229 -14.74 1.42 -3.92
CA GLY A 229 -13.91 2.59 -3.60
C GLY A 229 -12.58 2.29 -2.91
N SER A 230 -12.33 1.02 -2.49
CA SER A 230 -11.14 0.59 -1.78
C SER A 230 -10.31 -0.40 -2.59
N GLY A 231 -8.99 -0.11 -2.75
CA GLY A 231 -8.08 -1.00 -3.46
C GLY A 231 -7.76 -2.28 -2.70
N THR A 232 -7.72 -2.22 -1.39
CA THR A 232 -7.44 -3.38 -0.53
C THR A 232 -8.57 -4.40 -0.63
N VAL A 233 -9.82 -3.94 -0.56
CA VAL A 233 -10.99 -4.80 -0.69
C VAL A 233 -11.07 -5.42 -2.08
N ALA A 234 -10.82 -4.64 -3.13
CA ALA A 234 -10.81 -5.14 -4.50
C ALA A 234 -9.72 -6.20 -4.73
N ALA A 235 -8.50 -5.99 -4.19
CA ALA A 235 -7.41 -6.95 -4.28
C ALA A 235 -7.75 -8.25 -3.58
N VAL A 236 -8.27 -8.20 -2.34
CA VAL A 236 -8.66 -9.39 -1.56
C VAL A 236 -9.78 -10.13 -2.26
N SER A 237 -10.82 -9.45 -2.73
CA SER A 237 -11.95 -10.08 -3.43
C SER A 237 -11.52 -10.82 -4.69
N TYR A 238 -10.65 -10.21 -5.49
CA TYR A 238 -10.15 -10.81 -6.72
C TYR A 238 -9.26 -12.04 -6.46
N THR A 239 -8.34 -11.92 -5.51
CA THR A 239 -7.38 -12.99 -5.20
C THR A 239 -8.08 -14.23 -4.62
N HIS A 240 -9.11 -14.05 -3.80
CA HIS A 240 -9.93 -15.16 -3.31
C HIS A 240 -10.71 -15.88 -4.42
N LEU A 241 -11.22 -15.16 -5.42
CA LEU A 241 -11.91 -15.78 -6.55
C LEU A 241 -10.97 -16.72 -7.31
N ARG A 242 -9.71 -16.35 -7.52
CA ARG A 242 -8.77 -17.16 -8.30
C ARG A 242 -8.12 -18.29 -7.51
N ALA A 243 -7.93 -18.15 -6.22
CA ALA A 243 -7.32 -19.21 -5.40
C ALA A 243 -8.15 -20.52 -5.39
N HIS A 244 -9.48 -20.40 -5.52
CA HIS A 244 -10.38 -21.55 -5.59
C HIS A 244 -10.49 -22.20 -6.98
N GLU A 245 -9.92 -21.60 -8.02
CA GLU A 245 -9.89 -22.17 -9.38
C GLU A 245 -8.66 -23.06 -9.62
N THR A 246 -7.70 -23.08 -8.70
CA THR A 246 -6.44 -23.84 -8.82
C THR A 246 -6.35 -25.07 -7.93
N GLU A 247 -7.38 -25.37 -7.11
CA GLU A 247 -7.56 -26.63 -6.40
C GLU A 247 -8.54 -27.54 -7.16
#